data_cf7b94035b0c86d8266d7e4489a1b151
#
_entry.id   cf7b94035b0c86d8266d7e4489a1b151
#
_cell.length_a   1.000
_cell.length_b   1.000
_cell.length_c   1.000
_cell.angle_alpha   90.00
_cell.angle_beta   90.00
_cell.angle_gamma   90.00
#
_symmetry.space_group_name_H-M   'P 1'
#
loop_
_entity.id
_entity.type
_entity.pdbx_description
1 polymer ?
#
loop_
_entity_poly.entity_id
_entity_poly.type
_entity_poly.pdbx_seq_one_letter_code
_entity_poly.pdbx_strand_id
1 'polypeptide(L)'
;EIFHSSMFNYQRHWWEAGKTNRIRNLLKSRQIGATFYFAREALIDALLTGRNQIFLSASKAQAHVFKQYIIDFAKEVEVELKGDPMVLPNGATLYFLGTNARTAQSYHGNLYLDEYFWIPKFQELRKVASGMAIHKKWRQTYFSTPSSLTHSAYPFWSGALFNRGRNKADKVDIDLSHSNLAPGLLCADGQYRQI
;
A
#
# COMPACT_ATOMS: atom_id res chain seq x y z
N GLU A 1 -14.63 -13.36 -10.39
CA GLU A 1 -15.88 -13.51 -9.57
C GLU A 1 -15.56 -13.76 -8.10
N ILE A 2 -14.74 -14.77 -7.73
CA ILE A 2 -14.41 -15.14 -6.35
C ILE A 2 -13.86 -13.96 -5.56
N PHE A 3 -12.97 -13.16 -6.14
CA PHE A 3 -12.41 -11.97 -5.49
C PHE A 3 -13.49 -10.98 -5.05
N HIS A 4 -14.41 -10.64 -5.93
CA HIS A 4 -15.46 -9.67 -5.63
C HIS A 4 -16.53 -10.20 -4.68
N SER A 5 -16.87 -11.48 -4.77
CA SER A 5 -17.88 -12.10 -3.91
C SER A 5 -17.41 -12.31 -2.47
N SER A 6 -16.10 -12.44 -2.26
CA SER A 6 -15.50 -12.70 -0.93
C SER A 6 -15.13 -11.44 -0.13
N MET A 7 -15.35 -10.24 -0.69
CA MET A 7 -14.99 -8.99 -0.03
C MET A 7 -15.96 -8.60 1.08
N PHE A 8 -15.42 -8.14 2.21
CA PHE A 8 -16.17 -7.37 3.19
C PHE A 8 -16.47 -5.95 2.66
N ASN A 9 -17.47 -5.27 3.26
CA ASN A 9 -17.87 -3.94 2.81
C ASN A 9 -16.72 -2.91 2.81
N TYR A 10 -15.89 -2.90 3.85
CA TYR A 10 -14.74 -1.99 3.91
C TYR A 10 -13.68 -2.32 2.86
N GLN A 11 -13.51 -3.59 2.47
CA GLN A 11 -12.61 -3.99 1.39
C GLN A 11 -13.14 -3.53 0.02
N ARG A 12 -14.46 -3.51 -0.17
CA ARG A 12 -15.08 -2.92 -1.37
C ARG A 12 -14.79 -1.42 -1.47
N HIS A 13 -14.83 -0.71 -0.33
CA HIS A 13 -14.43 0.70 -0.29
C HIS A 13 -12.95 0.88 -0.69
N TRP A 14 -12.06 0.03 -0.21
CA TRP A 14 -10.64 0.06 -0.61
C TRP A 14 -10.45 -0.19 -2.10
N TRP A 15 -11.20 -1.15 -2.65
CA TRP A 15 -11.19 -1.42 -4.09
C TRP A 15 -11.61 -0.22 -4.91
N GLU A 16 -12.75 0.38 -4.58
CA GLU A 16 -13.24 1.57 -5.28
C GLU A 16 -12.29 2.76 -5.12
N ALA A 17 -11.78 2.99 -3.91
CA ALA A 17 -10.78 4.03 -3.66
C ALA A 17 -9.50 3.82 -4.49
N GLY A 18 -9.08 2.58 -4.70
CA GLY A 18 -7.91 2.23 -5.50
C GLY A 18 -8.05 2.52 -7.00
N LYS A 19 -9.27 2.58 -7.52
CA LYS A 19 -9.52 2.93 -8.93
C LYS A 19 -9.27 4.40 -9.22
N THR A 20 -9.52 5.29 -8.28
CA THR A 20 -9.56 6.74 -8.46
C THR A 20 -8.48 7.50 -7.70
N ASN A 21 -7.90 6.89 -6.66
CA ASN A 21 -6.91 7.55 -5.81
C ASN A 21 -5.54 6.88 -5.97
N ARG A 22 -4.58 7.67 -6.41
CA ARG A 22 -3.21 7.19 -6.63
C ARG A 22 -2.49 6.84 -5.32
N ILE A 23 -2.70 7.62 -4.26
CA ILE A 23 -2.08 7.42 -2.96
C ILE A 23 -3.16 7.16 -1.92
N ARG A 24 -3.14 5.97 -1.35
CA ARG A 24 -4.03 5.56 -0.26
C ARG A 24 -3.23 5.40 1.02
N ASN A 25 -3.73 5.95 2.10
CA ASN A 25 -3.12 5.88 3.42
C ASN A 25 -4.17 5.45 4.44
N LEU A 26 -4.02 4.24 4.96
CA LEU A 26 -5.04 3.57 5.76
C LEU A 26 -4.51 3.25 7.15
N LEU A 27 -5.17 3.78 8.18
CA LEU A 27 -5.00 3.30 9.55
C LEU A 27 -6.11 2.31 9.87
N LYS A 28 -5.76 1.18 10.40
CA LYS A 28 -6.67 0.06 10.62
C LYS A 28 -6.49 -0.56 11.99
N SER A 29 -7.50 -1.22 12.49
CA SER A 29 -7.36 -2.11 13.64
C SER A 29 -6.59 -3.39 13.26
N ARG A 30 -6.16 -4.13 14.26
CA ARG A 30 -5.49 -5.41 14.05
C ARG A 30 -6.45 -6.46 13.47
N GLN A 31 -5.90 -7.42 12.74
CA GLN A 31 -6.58 -8.65 12.30
C GLN A 31 -7.85 -8.43 11.45
N ILE A 32 -7.93 -7.35 10.71
CA ILE A 32 -9.04 -7.11 9.78
C ILE A 32 -8.78 -7.65 8.37
N GLY A 33 -7.73 -8.42 8.18
CA GLY A 33 -7.43 -9.04 6.87
C GLY A 33 -6.94 -8.08 5.80
N ALA A 34 -6.28 -6.98 6.18
CA ALA A 34 -5.78 -6.01 5.19
C ALA A 34 -4.69 -6.61 4.29
N THR A 35 -3.70 -7.30 4.87
CA THR A 35 -2.64 -7.97 4.11
C THR A 35 -3.21 -9.01 3.15
N PHE A 36 -4.15 -9.80 3.62
CA PHE A 36 -4.89 -10.77 2.82
C PHE A 36 -5.63 -10.11 1.65
N TYR A 37 -6.33 -9.02 1.90
CA TYR A 37 -7.06 -8.29 0.88
C TYR A 37 -6.12 -7.66 -0.16
N PHE A 38 -5.08 -6.94 0.28
CA PHE A 38 -4.16 -6.27 -0.65
C PHE A 38 -3.31 -7.23 -1.47
N ALA A 39 -3.00 -8.41 -0.95
CA ALA A 39 -2.39 -9.47 -1.74
C ALA A 39 -3.28 -9.88 -2.92
N ARG A 40 -4.57 -10.06 -2.69
CA ARG A 40 -5.55 -10.39 -3.72
C ARG A 40 -5.78 -9.22 -4.70
N GLU A 41 -5.95 -8.00 -4.20
CA GLU A 41 -6.07 -6.80 -5.03
C GLU A 41 -4.89 -6.67 -6.00
N ALA A 42 -3.68 -6.80 -5.50
CA ALA A 42 -2.47 -6.68 -6.31
C ALA A 42 -2.37 -7.77 -7.37
N LEU A 43 -2.70 -9.01 -7.04
CA LEU A 43 -2.73 -10.09 -8.04
C LEU A 43 -3.74 -9.81 -9.15
N ILE A 44 -4.96 -9.39 -8.79
CA ILE A 44 -6.00 -9.05 -9.78
C ILE A 44 -5.57 -7.87 -10.64
N ASP A 45 -5.02 -6.80 -10.04
CA ASP A 45 -4.51 -5.66 -10.82
C ASP A 45 -3.40 -6.08 -11.78
N ALA A 46 -2.45 -6.89 -11.33
CA ALA A 46 -1.36 -7.40 -12.17
C ALA A 46 -1.87 -8.22 -13.35
N LEU A 47 -2.86 -9.09 -13.12
CA LEU A 47 -3.47 -9.93 -14.17
C LEU A 47 -4.26 -9.09 -15.19
N LEU A 48 -4.96 -8.05 -14.74
CA LEU A 48 -5.80 -7.22 -15.61
C LEU A 48 -5.00 -6.17 -16.39
N THR A 49 -3.93 -5.63 -15.79
CA THR A 49 -3.22 -4.46 -16.34
C THR A 49 -1.82 -4.78 -16.85
N GLY A 50 -1.24 -5.90 -16.46
CA GLY A 50 0.18 -6.22 -16.70
C GLY A 50 1.16 -5.41 -15.84
N ARG A 51 0.68 -4.62 -14.88
CA ARG A 51 1.53 -3.79 -14.02
C ARG A 51 2.26 -4.63 -12.98
N ASN A 52 3.53 -4.29 -12.75
CA ASN A 52 4.28 -4.85 -11.64
C ASN A 52 3.71 -4.39 -10.29
N GLN A 53 3.87 -5.26 -9.29
CA GLN A 53 3.43 -5.00 -7.92
C GLN A 53 4.61 -5.17 -6.97
N ILE A 54 4.79 -4.25 -6.04
CA ILE A 54 5.90 -4.25 -5.09
C ILE A 54 5.34 -4.26 -3.67
N PHE A 55 5.65 -5.33 -2.94
CA PHE A 55 5.29 -5.46 -1.53
C PHE A 55 6.52 -5.17 -0.68
N LEU A 56 6.43 -4.10 0.10
CA LEU A 56 7.51 -3.64 0.97
C LEU A 56 7.06 -3.73 2.43
N SER A 57 7.81 -4.47 3.23
CA SER A 57 7.54 -4.69 4.65
C SER A 57 8.81 -4.48 5.48
N ALA A 58 8.70 -4.45 6.80
CA ALA A 58 9.84 -4.28 7.71
C ALA A 58 10.93 -5.34 7.51
N SER A 59 10.54 -6.54 7.08
CA SER A 59 11.46 -7.61 6.72
C SER A 59 10.99 -8.35 5.47
N LYS A 60 11.90 -9.08 4.84
CA LYS A 60 11.56 -9.95 3.70
C LYS A 60 10.61 -11.06 4.12
N ALA A 61 10.73 -11.58 5.34
CA ALA A 61 9.82 -12.59 5.89
C ALA A 61 8.37 -12.08 5.98
N GLN A 62 8.17 -10.82 6.39
CA GLN A 62 6.85 -10.20 6.41
C GLN A 62 6.31 -9.95 4.99
N ALA A 63 7.16 -9.55 4.04
CA ALA A 63 6.76 -9.42 2.64
C ALA A 63 6.33 -10.78 2.04
N HIS A 64 6.92 -11.88 2.47
CA HIS A 64 6.55 -13.23 2.04
C HIS A 64 5.16 -13.67 2.56
N VAL A 65 4.57 -13.01 3.54
CA VAL A 65 3.17 -13.24 3.92
C VAL A 65 2.24 -12.86 2.76
N PHE A 66 2.50 -11.75 2.07
CA PHE A 66 1.78 -11.41 0.83
C PHE A 66 1.92 -12.50 -0.23
N LYS A 67 3.14 -12.98 -0.42
CA LYS A 67 3.42 -14.07 -1.37
C LYS A 67 2.60 -15.31 -1.07
N GLN A 68 2.53 -15.72 0.19
CA GLN A 68 1.76 -16.89 0.59
C GLN A 68 0.27 -16.71 0.32
N TYR A 69 -0.31 -15.56 0.65
CA TYR A 69 -1.71 -15.26 0.36
C TYR A 69 -2.00 -15.26 -1.15
N ILE A 70 -1.06 -14.79 -1.97
CA ILE A 70 -1.20 -14.82 -3.43
C ILE A 70 -1.18 -16.26 -3.96
N ILE A 71 -0.27 -17.08 -3.46
CA ILE A 71 -0.20 -18.50 -3.83
C ILE A 71 -1.49 -19.23 -3.44
N ASP A 72 -1.97 -19.01 -2.23
CA ASP A 72 -3.19 -19.64 -1.73
C ASP A 72 -4.42 -19.21 -2.52
N PHE A 73 -4.51 -17.93 -2.88
CA PHE A 73 -5.59 -17.42 -3.71
C PHE A 73 -5.57 -18.02 -5.12
N ALA A 74 -4.41 -18.15 -5.73
CA ALA A 74 -4.28 -18.79 -7.04
C ALA A 74 -4.70 -20.27 -7.00
N LYS A 75 -4.39 -20.97 -5.92
CA LYS A 75 -4.81 -22.37 -5.72
C LYS A 75 -6.33 -22.55 -5.66
N GLU A 76 -7.07 -21.57 -5.17
CA GLU A 76 -8.55 -21.60 -5.17
C GLU A 76 -9.14 -21.77 -6.58
N VAL A 77 -8.38 -21.41 -7.62
CA VAL A 77 -8.75 -21.53 -9.02
C VAL A 77 -7.82 -22.50 -9.78
N GLU A 78 -7.20 -23.42 -9.04
CA GLU A 78 -6.32 -24.48 -9.58
C GLU A 78 -5.10 -23.95 -10.36
N VAL A 79 -4.61 -22.74 -10.00
CA VAL A 79 -3.41 -22.14 -10.58
C VAL A 79 -2.26 -22.25 -9.58
N GLU A 80 -1.13 -22.77 -10.05
CA GLU A 80 0.10 -22.80 -9.27
C GLU A 80 0.99 -21.60 -9.62
N LEU A 81 1.24 -20.73 -8.61
CA LEU A 81 2.17 -19.62 -8.69
C LEU A 81 3.38 -19.86 -7.81
N LYS A 82 4.56 -19.49 -8.30
CA LYS A 82 5.83 -19.65 -7.60
C LYS A 82 6.86 -18.62 -8.04
N GLY A 83 7.97 -18.59 -7.33
CA GLY A 83 9.11 -17.73 -7.66
C GLY A 83 9.24 -16.52 -6.72
N ASP A 84 10.43 -15.92 -6.73
CA ASP A 84 10.76 -14.70 -6.01
C ASP A 84 11.88 -13.97 -6.76
N PRO A 85 11.55 -12.97 -7.59
CA PRO A 85 10.21 -12.44 -7.85
C PRO A 85 9.28 -13.43 -8.54
N MET A 86 7.97 -13.21 -8.38
CA MET A 86 6.95 -14.02 -9.03
C MET A 86 6.58 -13.37 -10.37
N VAL A 87 6.79 -14.08 -11.47
CA VAL A 87 6.47 -13.60 -12.81
C VAL A 87 5.18 -14.25 -13.30
N LEU A 88 4.19 -13.43 -13.66
CA LEU A 88 2.92 -13.89 -14.20
C LEU A 88 3.00 -14.15 -15.71
N PRO A 89 2.07 -14.94 -16.27
CA PRO A 89 2.06 -15.26 -17.72
C PRO A 89 2.01 -14.05 -18.65
N ASN A 90 1.43 -12.93 -18.20
CA ASN A 90 1.37 -11.67 -18.96
C ASN A 90 2.63 -10.79 -18.79
N GLY A 91 3.65 -11.28 -18.10
CA GLY A 91 4.91 -10.57 -17.84
C GLY A 91 4.90 -9.66 -16.61
N ALA A 92 3.74 -9.43 -15.99
CA ALA A 92 3.68 -8.69 -14.72
C ALA A 92 4.49 -9.41 -13.65
N THR A 93 5.28 -8.65 -12.89
CA THR A 93 6.20 -9.19 -11.88
C THR A 93 5.82 -8.67 -10.51
N LEU A 94 5.77 -9.58 -9.54
CA LEU A 94 5.48 -9.30 -8.14
C LEU A 94 6.77 -9.42 -7.33
N TYR A 95 7.16 -8.33 -6.67
CA TYR A 95 8.38 -8.24 -5.86
C TYR A 95 8.04 -8.22 -4.38
N PHE A 96 8.76 -9.01 -3.59
CA PHE A 96 8.58 -9.14 -2.13
C PHE A 96 9.84 -8.68 -1.42
N LEU A 97 9.84 -7.45 -0.89
CA LEU A 97 11.02 -6.75 -0.42
C LEU A 97 10.96 -6.40 1.06
N GLY A 98 12.09 -6.51 1.73
CA GLY A 98 12.31 -5.93 3.06
C GLY A 98 12.97 -4.55 3.00
N THR A 99 13.06 -3.85 4.14
CA THR A 99 13.59 -2.49 4.23
C THR A 99 15.09 -2.37 3.92
N ASN A 100 15.83 -3.47 3.90
CA ASN A 100 17.26 -3.51 3.57
C ASN A 100 17.55 -3.54 2.06
N ALA A 101 16.52 -3.43 1.23
CA ALA A 101 16.66 -3.49 -0.22
C ALA A 101 17.32 -2.21 -0.78
N ARG A 102 18.64 -2.08 -0.66
CA ARG A 102 19.42 -1.01 -1.31
C ARG A 102 19.22 -0.96 -2.83
N THR A 103 18.78 -2.07 -3.41
CA THR A 103 18.46 -2.24 -4.83
C THR A 103 17.01 -1.90 -5.17
N ALA A 104 16.21 -1.50 -4.20
CA ALA A 104 14.79 -1.19 -4.40
C ALA A 104 14.53 -0.09 -5.45
N GLN A 105 15.48 0.83 -5.63
CA GLN A 105 15.39 1.92 -6.61
C GLN A 105 15.32 1.42 -8.07
N SER A 106 15.72 0.19 -8.37
CA SER A 106 15.64 -0.39 -9.70
C SER A 106 14.29 -1.00 -10.05
N TYR A 107 13.38 -1.15 -9.08
CA TYR A 107 12.06 -1.73 -9.29
C TYR A 107 11.02 -0.64 -9.51
N HIS A 108 10.07 -0.90 -10.41
CA HIS A 108 8.98 0.02 -10.72
C HIS A 108 7.65 -0.75 -10.76
N GLY A 109 6.64 -0.18 -10.13
CA GLY A 109 5.31 -0.79 -10.07
C GLY A 109 4.40 -0.14 -9.03
N ASN A 110 3.22 -0.71 -8.86
CA ASN A 110 2.35 -0.34 -7.75
C ASN A 110 2.98 -0.77 -6.43
N LEU A 111 2.98 0.14 -5.45
CA LEU A 111 3.59 -0.07 -4.15
C LEU A 111 2.53 -0.42 -3.09
N TYR A 112 2.82 -1.43 -2.30
CA TYR A 112 2.11 -1.77 -1.07
C TYR A 112 3.11 -1.77 0.08
N LEU A 113 2.95 -0.86 1.04
CA LEU A 113 3.83 -0.74 2.21
C LEU A 113 3.02 -1.03 3.47
N ASP A 114 3.34 -2.18 4.08
CA ASP A 114 2.64 -2.73 5.23
C ASP A 114 3.27 -2.26 6.54
N GLU A 115 2.40 -2.01 7.53
CA GLU A 115 2.76 -1.70 8.93
C GLU A 115 3.81 -0.58 9.04
N TYR A 116 3.66 0.47 8.23
CA TYR A 116 4.65 1.54 8.12
C TYR A 116 4.82 2.37 9.41
N PHE A 117 3.81 2.41 10.29
CA PHE A 117 3.93 3.02 11.62
C PHE A 117 4.79 2.22 12.62
N TRP A 118 5.29 1.07 12.20
CA TRP A 118 6.18 0.23 12.99
C TRP A 118 7.58 0.10 12.39
N ILE A 119 7.84 0.79 11.28
CA ILE A 119 9.13 0.78 10.59
C ILE A 119 10.00 1.93 11.10
N PRO A 120 11.17 1.66 11.69
CA PRO A 120 12.12 2.72 12.05
C PRO A 120 12.56 3.50 10.81
N LYS A 121 12.85 4.81 10.98
CA LYS A 121 13.33 5.68 9.89
C LYS A 121 12.42 5.69 8.66
N PHE A 122 11.13 5.70 8.87
CA PHE A 122 10.14 5.66 7.81
C PHE A 122 10.38 6.70 6.71
N GLN A 123 10.85 7.91 7.05
CA GLN A 123 11.09 8.98 6.08
C GLN A 123 12.14 8.60 5.02
N GLU A 124 13.19 7.88 5.43
CA GLU A 124 14.23 7.37 4.51
C GLU A 124 13.65 6.31 3.59
N LEU A 125 12.93 5.35 4.18
CA LEU A 125 12.26 4.29 3.41
C LEU A 125 11.23 4.85 2.43
N ARG A 126 10.46 5.84 2.84
CA ARG A 126 9.45 6.47 1.99
C ARG A 126 10.03 7.12 0.75
N LYS A 127 11.21 7.73 0.86
CA LYS A 127 11.91 8.30 -0.32
C LYS A 127 12.21 7.22 -1.36
N VAL A 128 12.73 6.09 -0.91
CA VAL A 128 13.01 4.93 -1.78
C VAL A 128 11.72 4.36 -2.37
N ALA A 129 10.71 4.16 -1.54
CA ALA A 129 9.41 3.64 -1.94
C ALA A 129 8.72 4.55 -2.96
N SER A 130 8.75 5.87 -2.75
CA SER A 130 8.20 6.85 -3.69
C SER A 130 8.92 6.81 -5.05
N GLY A 131 10.23 6.52 -5.05
CA GLY A 131 11.01 6.36 -6.28
C GLY A 131 10.55 5.16 -7.12
N MET A 132 10.19 4.05 -6.48
CA MET A 132 9.68 2.85 -7.15
C MET A 132 8.34 3.10 -7.86
N ALA A 133 7.51 3.98 -7.31
CA ALA A 133 6.20 4.33 -7.84
C ALA A 133 6.13 5.79 -8.34
N ILE A 134 7.23 6.32 -8.87
CA ILE A 134 7.36 7.74 -9.24
C ILE A 134 6.45 8.13 -10.41
N HIS A 135 6.25 7.25 -11.36
CA HIS A 135 5.33 7.52 -12.45
C HIS A 135 3.90 7.61 -11.96
N LYS A 136 3.15 8.57 -12.47
CA LYS A 136 1.74 8.82 -12.08
C LYS A 136 0.81 7.64 -12.33
N LYS A 137 1.19 6.72 -13.20
CA LYS A 137 0.43 5.48 -13.46
C LYS A 137 0.50 4.47 -12.32
N TRP A 138 1.50 4.54 -11.44
CA TRP A 138 1.66 3.62 -10.32
C TRP A 138 0.90 4.12 -9.09
N ARG A 139 0.16 3.20 -8.45
CA ARG A 139 -0.45 3.45 -7.14
C ARG A 139 0.54 3.25 -6.01
N GLN A 140 0.28 3.96 -4.92
CA GLN A 140 0.95 3.76 -3.65
C GLN A 140 -0.09 3.50 -2.57
N THR A 141 0.03 2.40 -1.88
CA THR A 141 -0.86 2.03 -0.78
C THR A 141 -0.05 1.82 0.48
N TYR A 142 -0.29 2.67 1.46
CA TYR A 142 0.29 2.60 2.80
C TYR A 142 -0.80 2.17 3.77
N PHE A 143 -0.58 1.13 4.54
CA PHE A 143 -1.55 0.68 5.53
C PHE A 143 -0.86 0.14 6.77
N SER A 144 -1.42 0.48 7.93
CA SER A 144 -0.79 0.16 9.21
C SER A 144 -1.79 0.17 10.35
N THR A 145 -1.52 -0.61 11.39
CA THR A 145 -2.04 -0.31 12.71
C THR A 145 -1.34 0.94 13.26
N PRO A 146 -2.03 1.78 14.05
CA PRO A 146 -1.42 2.97 14.62
C PRO A 146 -0.35 2.60 15.67
N SER A 147 0.62 3.47 15.84
CA SER A 147 1.66 3.33 16.87
C SER A 147 1.70 4.62 17.69
N SER A 148 2.72 5.47 17.55
CA SER A 148 2.91 6.67 18.33
C SER A 148 2.86 7.94 17.47
N LEU A 149 2.33 9.03 18.04
CA LEU A 149 2.38 10.37 17.45
C LEU A 149 3.82 10.88 17.24
N THR A 150 4.77 10.34 17.99
CA THR A 150 6.20 10.68 17.87
C THR A 150 6.93 9.84 16.83
N HIS A 151 6.27 8.83 16.25
CA HIS A 151 6.87 8.00 15.22
C HIS A 151 7.16 8.81 13.95
N SER A 152 8.25 8.49 13.24
CA SER A 152 8.69 9.19 12.03
C SER A 152 7.68 9.14 10.87
N ALA A 153 6.70 8.24 10.91
CA ALA A 153 5.61 8.17 9.94
C ALA A 153 4.48 9.17 10.19
N TYR A 154 4.34 9.70 11.41
CA TYR A 154 3.23 10.59 11.74
C TYR A 154 3.18 11.87 10.88
N PRO A 155 4.29 12.55 10.55
CA PRO A 155 4.26 13.69 9.64
C PRO A 155 3.72 13.37 8.24
N PHE A 156 3.89 12.15 7.78
CA PHE A 156 3.32 11.67 6.52
C PHE A 156 1.80 11.46 6.63
N TRP A 157 1.36 10.82 7.71
CA TRP A 157 -0.06 10.63 7.98
C TRP A 157 -0.81 11.96 8.21
N SER A 158 -0.23 12.86 8.98
CA SER A 158 -0.89 14.10 9.40
C SER A 158 -0.93 15.21 8.32
N GLY A 159 -0.16 15.07 7.25
CA GLY A 159 0.04 16.13 6.27
C GLY A 159 1.16 17.12 6.61
N ALA A 160 1.77 17.01 7.78
CA ALA A 160 2.88 17.88 8.17
C ALA A 160 4.08 17.77 7.22
N LEU A 161 4.33 16.57 6.67
CA LEU A 161 5.38 16.37 5.68
C LEU A 161 5.09 17.12 4.37
N PHE A 162 3.83 17.14 3.93
CA PHE A 162 3.40 17.90 2.76
C PHE A 162 3.58 19.41 2.98
N ASN A 163 3.30 19.89 4.18
CA ASN A 163 3.40 21.31 4.53
C ASN A 163 4.84 21.82 4.71
N ARG A 164 5.81 20.90 4.80
CA ARG A 164 7.21 21.27 5.04
C ARG A 164 7.77 22.11 3.90
N GLY A 165 8.30 23.28 4.24
CA GLY A 165 8.88 24.21 3.26
C GLY A 165 7.86 25.02 2.44
N ARG A 166 6.55 24.87 2.69
CA ARG A 166 5.51 25.66 2.02
C ARG A 166 5.22 26.95 2.75
N ASN A 167 4.85 27.98 2.00
CA ASN A 167 4.35 29.25 2.56
C ASN A 167 3.06 29.02 3.36
N LYS A 168 2.77 29.89 4.31
CA LYS A 168 1.59 29.75 5.17
C LYS A 168 0.28 29.62 4.36
N ALA A 169 0.15 30.36 3.27
CA ALA A 169 -1.04 30.34 2.41
C ALA A 169 -1.22 29.01 1.63
N ASP A 170 -0.13 28.26 1.43
CA ASP A 170 -0.12 27.02 0.64
C ASP A 170 -0.18 25.76 1.53
N LYS A 171 -0.18 25.95 2.85
CA LYS A 171 -0.31 24.84 3.80
C LYS A 171 -1.74 24.37 3.86
N VAL A 172 -1.89 23.05 4.00
CA VAL A 172 -3.20 22.40 4.19
C VAL A 172 -3.36 21.98 5.64
N ASP A 173 -4.60 22.07 6.11
CA ASP A 173 -5.02 21.51 7.40
C ASP A 173 -5.93 20.32 7.12
N ILE A 174 -5.63 19.18 7.73
CA ILE A 174 -6.35 17.94 7.51
C ILE A 174 -6.99 17.52 8.83
N ASP A 175 -8.31 17.43 8.84
CA ASP A 175 -9.06 16.89 9.97
C ASP A 175 -8.85 15.36 10.04
N LEU A 176 -8.03 14.95 11.00
CA LEU A 176 -7.66 13.56 11.24
C LEU A 176 -8.63 12.83 12.17
N SER A 177 -9.76 13.43 12.52
CA SER A 177 -10.75 12.78 13.38
C SER A 177 -11.32 11.52 12.72
N HIS A 178 -11.67 10.54 13.56
CA HIS A 178 -12.29 9.31 13.09
C HIS A 178 -13.58 9.58 12.31
N SER A 179 -14.42 10.49 12.81
CA SER A 179 -15.68 10.85 12.14
C SER A 179 -15.46 11.39 10.72
N ASN A 180 -14.38 12.13 10.50
CA ASN A 180 -14.04 12.66 9.17
C ASN A 180 -13.46 11.57 8.24
N LEU A 181 -12.62 10.68 8.76
CA LEU A 181 -11.86 9.74 7.93
C LEU A 181 -12.46 8.33 7.86
N ALA A 182 -13.39 7.96 8.72
CA ALA A 182 -14.00 6.63 8.70
C ALA A 182 -14.63 6.24 7.34
N PRO A 183 -15.35 7.14 6.64
CA PRO A 183 -15.92 6.81 5.32
C PRO A 183 -14.87 6.78 4.20
N GLY A 184 -13.65 7.23 4.46
CA GLY A 184 -12.62 7.44 3.45
C GLY A 184 -12.77 8.78 2.73
N LEU A 185 -11.69 9.54 2.63
CA LEU A 185 -11.68 10.89 2.08
C LEU A 185 -10.40 11.19 1.32
N LEU A 186 -10.52 11.75 0.12
CA LEU A 186 -9.39 12.37 -0.58
C LEU A 186 -9.08 13.71 0.09
N CYS A 187 -7.92 13.83 0.70
CA CYS A 187 -7.49 15.01 1.44
C CYS A 187 -6.74 16.02 0.56
N ALA A 188 -6.62 17.25 1.06
CA ALA A 188 -6.07 18.38 0.32
C ALA A 188 -4.57 18.20 -0.07
N ASP A 189 -3.85 17.28 0.57
CA ASP A 189 -2.47 16.92 0.20
C ASP A 189 -2.38 15.85 -0.91
N GLY A 190 -3.50 15.44 -1.48
CA GLY A 190 -3.56 14.46 -2.55
C GLY A 190 -3.58 13.00 -2.07
N GLN A 191 -3.62 12.75 -0.77
CA GLN A 191 -3.74 11.41 -0.22
C GLN A 191 -5.19 11.09 0.14
N TYR A 192 -5.66 9.92 -0.29
CA TYR A 192 -6.86 9.31 0.26
C TYR A 192 -6.53 8.73 1.64
N ARG A 193 -7.29 9.10 2.66
CA ARG A 193 -7.14 8.57 4.02
C ARG A 193 -8.40 7.89 4.48
N GLN A 194 -8.22 6.84 5.27
CA GLN A 194 -9.31 6.15 5.96
C GLN A 194 -8.80 5.60 7.30
N ILE A 195 -9.68 5.62 8.31
CA ILE A 195 -9.45 5.00 9.63
C ILE A 195 -10.48 3.89 9.84
#